data_b6634c65f9c60c90fb02ee916ccd4998
#
_entry.id   b6634c65f9c60c90fb02ee916ccd4998
#
_cell.length_a   1.000
_cell.length_b   1.000
_cell.length_c   1.000
_cell.angle_alpha   90.00
_cell.angle_beta   90.00
_cell.angle_gamma   90.00
#
_symmetry.space_group_name_H-M   'P 1'
#
loop_
_entity.id
_entity.type
_entity.pdbx_description
1 polymer ?
#
loop_
_entity_poly.entity_id
_entity_poly.type
_entity_poly.pdbx_seq_one_letter_code
_entity_poly.pdbx_strand_id
1 'polypeptide(L)'
;SSEVSSVAADETIALPTDLTDAIHGIGLTDPGAEVAVLLTRQRSDPRDPIRTEPERSMDRTFVLPWDRPFLLHGEARLSAHAPDGLFHTVLGNPASRTATATGSLAGDLTSRARAAFDDDPLTAWQAPIGPQEGHAVTLGLTDPQRFVDLALTYRADGLHSAPRTVTVLGDDGPVGSVDLPGTLLDKTEGVIRVPLDIPPFTSRTLTIRIDKVTERRTMNWYSGLPDVLPVGIVEVDDGVTAVDAPDLLDTGCRSDLVTLDGRSVPVRISGRTIDARARQPLTVEACDSPLI
;
A
#
# COMPACT_ATOMS: atom_id res chain seq x y z
N SER A 1 17.62 7.33 21.05
CA SER A 1 17.00 8.18 22.08
C SER A 1 15.58 7.70 22.31
N SER A 2 15.33 7.21 23.50
CA SER A 2 13.98 6.78 23.93
C SER A 2 13.13 8.02 24.21
N GLU A 3 11.95 8.11 23.60
CA GLU A 3 10.94 9.09 24.01
C GLU A 3 10.11 8.52 25.15
N VAL A 4 10.03 9.24 26.26
CA VAL A 4 9.13 8.95 27.36
C VAL A 4 7.98 9.94 27.27
N SER A 5 6.75 9.44 27.09
CA SER A 5 5.54 10.26 27.16
C SER A 5 4.76 9.87 28.42
N SER A 6 4.45 10.82 29.29
CA SER A 6 3.55 10.59 30.41
C SER A 6 2.11 10.84 29.97
N VAL A 7 1.20 9.89 30.23
CA VAL A 7 -0.18 9.94 29.75
C VAL A 7 -1.17 10.27 30.86
N ALA A 8 -0.99 9.82 32.07
CA ALA A 8 -1.78 10.18 33.24
C ALA A 8 -0.94 10.18 34.52
N ALA A 9 -1.42 10.81 35.59
CA ALA A 9 -0.67 10.98 36.83
C ALA A 9 -0.38 9.64 37.57
N ASP A 10 -1.07 8.60 37.20
CA ASP A 10 -1.07 7.25 37.77
C ASP A 10 -0.62 6.15 36.79
N GLU A 11 -0.32 6.49 35.52
CA GLU A 11 0.22 5.57 34.53
C GLU A 11 1.69 5.84 34.27
N THR A 12 2.50 4.81 34.31
CA THR A 12 3.92 4.90 33.93
C THR A 12 4.12 4.18 32.59
N ILE A 13 4.55 4.94 31.59
CA ILE A 13 4.90 4.41 30.28
C ILE A 13 6.41 4.29 30.22
N ALA A 14 6.91 3.08 29.96
CA ALA A 14 8.33 2.83 29.78
C ALA A 14 8.62 2.33 28.36
N LEU A 15 9.59 2.95 27.71
CA LEU A 15 10.08 2.53 26.38
C LEU A 15 11.26 1.57 26.53
N PRO A 16 11.41 0.59 25.62
CA PRO A 16 12.08 -0.68 25.91
C PRO A 16 13.61 -0.72 25.77
N THR A 17 14.34 0.37 25.69
CA THR A 17 15.81 0.29 25.54
C THR A 17 16.57 0.17 26.87
N ASP A 18 15.97 0.59 28.00
CA ASP A 18 16.55 0.45 29.35
C ASP A 18 15.43 0.34 30.40
N LEU A 19 14.51 -0.60 30.16
CA LEU A 19 13.33 -0.73 31.03
C LEU A 19 13.69 -1.03 32.47
N THR A 20 14.74 -1.81 32.69
CA THR A 20 15.19 -2.17 34.04
C THR A 20 15.67 -0.95 34.80
N ASP A 21 16.47 -0.08 34.17
CA ASP A 21 16.96 1.15 34.79
C ASP A 21 15.85 2.20 34.92
N ALA A 22 14.93 2.27 33.93
CA ALA A 22 13.77 3.14 34.00
C ALA A 22 12.81 2.71 35.13
N ILE A 23 12.53 1.43 35.27
CA ILE A 23 11.69 0.87 36.33
C ILE A 23 12.33 1.14 37.71
N HIS A 24 13.63 0.96 37.86
CA HIS A 24 14.35 1.29 39.12
C HIS A 24 14.35 2.80 39.35
N GLY A 25 14.53 3.62 38.32
CA GLY A 25 14.59 5.08 38.42
C GLY A 25 13.24 5.73 38.82
N ILE A 26 12.11 5.12 38.48
CA ILE A 26 10.76 5.62 38.83
C ILE A 26 10.19 4.95 40.09
N GLY A 27 10.94 4.07 40.77
CA GLY A 27 10.53 3.48 42.03
C GLY A 27 9.35 2.52 41.91
N LEU A 28 9.14 1.87 40.78
CA LEU A 28 8.12 0.81 40.59
C LEU A 28 8.48 -0.43 41.41
N THR A 29 8.36 -0.30 42.72
CA THR A 29 8.53 -1.39 43.69
C THR A 29 7.21 -2.05 44.07
N ASP A 30 6.10 -1.45 43.68
CA ASP A 30 4.75 -1.95 44.01
C ASP A 30 4.25 -2.91 42.90
N PRO A 31 4.01 -4.20 43.22
CA PRO A 31 3.43 -5.15 42.26
C PRO A 31 2.00 -4.76 41.81
N GLY A 32 1.31 -3.90 42.52
CA GLY A 32 -0.02 -3.40 42.21
C GLY A 32 -0.03 -2.18 41.30
N ALA A 33 1.11 -1.57 40.97
CA ALA A 33 1.16 -0.44 40.09
C ALA A 33 0.70 -0.81 38.68
N GLU A 34 -0.12 0.03 38.06
CA GLU A 34 -0.49 -0.12 36.66
C GLU A 34 0.72 0.24 35.77
N VAL A 35 1.04 -0.66 34.85
CA VAL A 35 2.16 -0.47 33.91
C VAL A 35 1.64 -0.62 32.48
N ALA A 36 1.82 0.41 31.67
CA ALA A 36 1.62 0.36 30.25
C ALA A 36 2.97 0.40 29.53
N VAL A 37 3.18 -0.51 28.57
CA VAL A 37 4.37 -0.53 27.71
C VAL A 37 3.97 -0.10 26.32
N LEU A 38 4.47 1.07 25.90
CA LEU A 38 4.22 1.59 24.57
C LEU A 38 5.36 1.21 23.64
N LEU A 39 5.04 0.40 22.63
CA LEU A 39 5.98 -0.02 21.59
C LEU A 39 5.69 0.74 20.31
N THR A 40 6.68 1.51 19.83
CA THR A 40 6.56 2.25 18.58
C THR A 40 7.67 1.86 17.61
N ARG A 41 7.39 1.93 16.30
CA ARG A 41 8.42 1.78 15.28
C ARG A 41 9.36 2.98 15.33
N GLN A 42 10.65 2.71 15.33
CA GLN A 42 11.68 3.74 15.34
C GLN A 42 12.13 4.05 13.92
N ARG A 43 12.45 5.29 13.64
CA ARG A 43 13.13 5.67 12.40
C ARG A 43 14.62 5.34 12.52
N SER A 44 15.16 4.73 11.47
CA SER A 44 16.60 4.47 11.37
C SER A 44 17.40 5.77 11.21
N ASP A 45 16.85 6.77 10.54
CA ASP A 45 17.39 8.13 10.42
C ASP A 45 16.25 9.15 10.63
N PRO A 46 16.41 10.12 11.57
CA PRO A 46 15.44 11.21 11.76
C PRO A 46 15.20 12.08 10.52
N ARG A 47 16.11 12.02 9.56
CA ARG A 47 16.04 12.76 8.29
C ARG A 47 15.27 12.02 7.22
N ASP A 48 14.97 10.74 7.43
CA ASP A 48 14.18 9.97 6.47
C ASP A 48 12.83 10.64 6.26
N PRO A 49 12.37 10.73 5.01
CA PRO A 49 11.05 11.25 4.71
C PRO A 49 9.98 10.51 5.52
N ILE A 50 8.96 11.22 5.97
CA ILE A 50 7.84 10.65 6.75
C ILE A 50 7.18 9.43 6.06
N ARG A 51 7.37 9.29 4.75
CA ARG A 51 6.83 8.19 3.95
C ARG A 51 7.66 6.91 3.97
N THR A 52 8.93 6.97 4.41
CA THR A 52 9.74 5.78 4.58
C THR A 52 9.46 5.15 5.93
N GLU A 53 9.13 3.87 5.91
CA GLU A 53 8.93 3.09 7.12
C GLU A 53 10.30 2.60 7.59
N PRO A 54 10.81 3.07 8.73
CA PRO A 54 12.20 2.83 9.13
C PRO A 54 12.45 1.37 9.53
N GLU A 55 11.47 0.74 10.13
CA GLU A 55 11.55 -0.66 10.56
C GLU A 55 10.50 -1.49 9.81
N ARG A 56 10.92 -2.59 9.21
CA ARG A 56 10.00 -3.54 8.57
C ARG A 56 9.25 -4.39 9.60
N SER A 57 9.92 -4.73 10.68
CA SER A 57 9.37 -5.43 11.85
C SER A 57 9.83 -4.73 13.11
N MET A 58 9.05 -4.82 14.15
CA MET A 58 9.41 -4.29 15.45
C MET A 58 9.83 -5.47 16.32
N ASP A 59 11.10 -5.47 16.76
CA ASP A 59 11.67 -6.45 17.66
C ASP A 59 12.18 -5.71 18.90
N ARG A 60 11.62 -6.03 20.06
CA ARG A 60 11.93 -5.39 21.34
C ARG A 60 12.00 -6.47 22.42
N THR A 61 13.06 -6.42 23.20
CA THR A 61 13.21 -7.27 24.39
C THR A 61 13.23 -6.39 25.62
N PHE A 62 12.42 -6.74 26.59
CA PHE A 62 12.41 -6.11 27.91
C PHE A 62 12.04 -7.13 28.96
N VAL A 63 12.45 -6.88 30.18
CA VAL A 63 12.20 -7.75 31.33
C VAL A 63 11.31 -7.00 32.32
N LEU A 64 10.24 -7.65 32.73
CA LEU A 64 9.37 -7.13 33.78
C LEU A 64 9.77 -7.74 35.11
N PRO A 65 9.73 -6.99 36.22
CA PRO A 65 10.13 -7.49 37.53
C PRO A 65 9.13 -8.50 38.13
N TRP A 66 7.94 -8.59 37.55
CA TRP A 66 6.86 -9.50 37.99
C TRP A 66 6.06 -10.05 36.81
N ASP A 67 5.54 -11.26 36.98
CA ASP A 67 4.55 -11.82 36.07
C ASP A 67 3.23 -11.06 36.25
N ARG A 68 2.69 -10.59 35.15
CA ARG A 68 1.40 -9.91 35.14
C ARG A 68 0.68 -10.06 33.78
N PRO A 69 -0.65 -10.07 33.80
CA PRO A 69 -1.41 -10.07 32.56
C PRO A 69 -1.34 -8.68 31.88
N PHE A 70 -1.29 -8.68 30.57
CA PHE A 70 -1.37 -7.49 29.75
C PHE A 70 -2.53 -7.56 28.78
N LEU A 71 -3.09 -6.40 28.46
CA LEU A 71 -3.98 -6.24 27.32
C LEU A 71 -3.14 -5.71 26.14
N LEU A 72 -3.27 -6.34 24.99
CA LEU A 72 -2.62 -5.87 23.78
C LEU A 72 -3.62 -5.06 22.96
N HIS A 73 -3.34 -3.78 22.84
CA HIS A 73 -4.01 -2.87 21.89
C HIS A 73 -2.96 -2.21 21.04
N GLY A 74 -3.33 -1.76 19.85
CA GLY A 74 -2.40 -1.02 19.03
C GLY A 74 -3.04 -0.42 17.80
N GLU A 75 -2.20 0.21 17.02
CA GLU A 75 -2.54 0.72 15.71
C GLU A 75 -1.63 0.10 14.66
N ALA A 76 -2.20 -0.29 13.53
CA ALA A 76 -1.48 -0.71 12.35
C ALA A 76 -1.77 0.21 11.18
N ARG A 77 -0.81 0.35 10.28
CA ARG A 77 -1.00 1.04 8.99
C ARG A 77 -0.53 0.14 7.88
N LEU A 78 -1.21 0.19 6.74
CA LEU A 78 -0.72 -0.51 5.57
C LEU A 78 0.63 0.06 5.14
N SER A 79 1.60 -0.82 4.93
CA SER A 79 2.90 -0.43 4.42
C SER A 79 2.79 0.08 2.99
N ALA A 80 3.44 1.20 2.70
CA ALA A 80 3.58 1.70 1.33
C ALA A 80 4.34 0.72 0.41
N HIS A 81 5.08 -0.21 0.98
CA HIS A 81 5.85 -1.23 0.28
C HIS A 81 5.16 -2.60 0.26
N ALA A 82 3.91 -2.69 0.75
CA ALA A 82 3.17 -3.95 0.71
C ALA A 82 3.03 -4.45 -0.74
N PRO A 83 3.26 -5.74 -1.00
CA PRO A 83 3.06 -6.30 -2.34
C PRO A 83 1.56 -6.27 -2.72
N ASP A 84 1.27 -6.15 -4.01
CA ASP A 84 -0.10 -6.05 -4.52
C ASP A 84 -0.99 -7.21 -4.07
N GLY A 85 -0.44 -8.44 -3.99
CA GLY A 85 -1.18 -9.60 -3.50
C GLY A 85 -1.67 -9.48 -2.05
N LEU A 86 -0.88 -8.83 -1.16
CA LEU A 86 -1.32 -8.55 0.20
C LEU A 86 -2.46 -7.52 0.21
N PHE A 87 -2.38 -6.54 -0.67
CA PHE A 87 -3.44 -5.55 -0.88
C PHE A 87 -4.77 -6.20 -1.23
N HIS A 88 -4.76 -7.15 -2.17
CA HIS A 88 -5.96 -7.89 -2.54
C HIS A 88 -6.56 -8.64 -1.35
N THR A 89 -5.72 -9.28 -0.56
CA THR A 89 -6.17 -10.06 0.62
C THR A 89 -6.75 -9.15 1.70
N VAL A 90 -6.06 -8.06 2.02
CA VAL A 90 -6.43 -7.15 3.12
C VAL A 90 -7.66 -6.29 2.77
N LEU A 91 -7.80 -5.89 1.51
CA LEU A 91 -8.92 -5.07 1.06
C LEU A 91 -10.16 -5.90 0.64
N GLY A 92 -10.13 -7.22 0.85
CA GLY A 92 -11.28 -8.09 0.59
C GLY A 92 -11.64 -8.20 -0.90
N ASN A 93 -10.69 -8.00 -1.80
CA ASN A 93 -10.94 -8.19 -3.22
C ASN A 93 -11.22 -9.66 -3.53
N PRO A 94 -12.15 -9.95 -4.46
CA PRO A 94 -12.42 -11.32 -4.84
C PRO A 94 -11.15 -11.94 -5.42
N ALA A 95 -10.82 -13.17 -4.99
CA ALA A 95 -9.69 -13.91 -5.52
C ALA A 95 -9.79 -14.19 -7.03
N SER A 96 -10.99 -14.00 -7.60
CA SER A 96 -11.28 -14.18 -9.03
C SER A 96 -10.70 -13.07 -9.92
N ARG A 97 -10.30 -11.94 -9.35
CA ARG A 97 -9.80 -10.78 -10.11
C ARG A 97 -8.63 -10.15 -9.34
N THR A 98 -7.42 -10.23 -9.88
CA THR A 98 -6.20 -9.68 -9.28
C THR A 98 -5.55 -8.69 -10.21
N ALA A 99 -5.04 -7.59 -9.69
CA ALA A 99 -4.27 -6.64 -10.46
C ALA A 99 -2.83 -6.58 -9.96
N THR A 100 -1.87 -6.63 -10.86
CA THR A 100 -0.45 -6.55 -10.59
C THR A 100 0.23 -5.58 -11.55
N ALA A 101 1.40 -5.08 -11.20
CA ALA A 101 2.17 -4.22 -12.07
C ALA A 101 3.68 -4.52 -11.95
N THR A 102 4.44 -4.14 -12.96
CA THR A 102 5.91 -4.22 -12.96
C THR A 102 6.53 -3.29 -11.91
N GLY A 103 5.79 -2.32 -11.44
CA GLY A 103 6.11 -1.39 -10.36
C GLY A 103 5.02 -0.34 -10.24
N SER A 104 5.03 0.37 -9.11
CA SER A 104 4.10 1.47 -8.84
C SER A 104 4.83 2.61 -8.13
N LEU A 105 4.28 3.81 -8.20
CA LEU A 105 4.82 4.98 -7.51
C LEU A 105 4.98 4.67 -6.01
N ALA A 106 6.19 4.84 -5.52
CA ALA A 106 6.53 4.51 -4.15
C ALA A 106 5.81 5.43 -3.16
N GLY A 107 5.33 4.86 -2.06
CA GLY A 107 4.71 5.59 -0.97
C GLY A 107 3.24 5.97 -1.16
N ASP A 108 2.67 5.71 -2.32
CA ASP A 108 1.27 5.99 -2.62
C ASP A 108 0.48 4.69 -2.88
N LEU A 109 -0.46 4.39 -2.00
CA LEU A 109 -1.29 3.19 -2.11
C LEU A 109 -2.43 3.34 -3.13
N THR A 110 -2.80 4.58 -3.46
CA THR A 110 -3.82 4.87 -4.49
C THR A 110 -3.27 4.73 -5.91
N SER A 111 -1.93 4.62 -6.03
CA SER A 111 -1.23 4.45 -7.31
C SER A 111 -0.90 2.99 -7.65
N ARG A 112 -1.50 2.03 -6.94
CA ARG A 112 -1.26 0.60 -7.17
C ARG A 112 -1.99 0.07 -8.39
N ALA A 113 -1.56 -1.10 -8.88
CA ALA A 113 -2.09 -1.75 -10.08
C ALA A 113 -3.62 -1.79 -10.15
N ARG A 114 -4.27 -2.02 -9.01
CA ARG A 114 -5.73 -2.06 -8.92
C ARG A 114 -6.40 -0.78 -9.43
N ALA A 115 -5.79 0.37 -9.20
CA ALA A 115 -6.34 1.67 -9.58
C ALA A 115 -6.54 1.84 -11.11
N ALA A 116 -6.01 0.92 -11.91
CA ALA A 116 -6.28 0.88 -13.35
C ALA A 116 -7.50 0.01 -13.71
N PHE A 117 -8.22 -0.56 -12.72
CA PHE A 117 -9.31 -1.53 -12.91
C PHE A 117 -10.38 -1.41 -11.82
N ASP A 118 -10.58 -0.25 -11.22
CA ASP A 118 -11.47 -0.08 -10.05
C ASP A 118 -12.66 0.84 -10.30
N ASP A 119 -12.86 1.28 -11.52
CA ASP A 119 -13.93 2.20 -11.96
C ASP A 119 -13.96 3.53 -11.15
N ASP A 120 -12.88 3.87 -10.46
CA ASP A 120 -12.77 5.11 -9.68
C ASP A 120 -11.94 6.17 -10.45
N PRO A 121 -12.55 7.21 -11.01
CA PRO A 121 -11.85 8.24 -11.79
C PRO A 121 -10.86 9.07 -10.96
N LEU A 122 -10.89 8.98 -9.64
CA LEU A 122 -10.00 9.71 -8.75
C LEU A 122 -8.67 8.96 -8.53
N THR A 123 -8.65 7.66 -8.74
CA THR A 123 -7.44 6.84 -8.64
C THR A 123 -6.73 6.71 -9.98
N ALA A 124 -5.49 6.23 -9.98
CA ALA A 124 -4.77 5.86 -11.18
C ALA A 124 -3.58 4.96 -10.81
N TRP A 125 -3.36 3.88 -11.52
CA TRP A 125 -2.06 3.25 -11.44
C TRP A 125 -0.99 4.22 -11.97
N GLN A 126 0.04 4.45 -11.19
CA GLN A 126 1.17 5.26 -11.60
C GLN A 126 2.44 4.41 -11.62
N ALA A 127 3.12 4.39 -12.74
CA ALA A 127 4.42 3.75 -12.85
C ALA A 127 5.46 4.44 -11.91
N PRO A 128 6.59 3.80 -11.59
CA PRO A 128 7.65 4.45 -10.83
C PRO A 128 8.19 5.71 -11.51
N ILE A 129 8.74 6.63 -10.72
CA ILE A 129 9.51 7.77 -11.26
C ILE A 129 10.73 7.25 -12.02
N GLY A 130 11.03 7.81 -13.16
CA GLY A 130 12.15 7.43 -14.02
C GLY A 130 11.70 6.92 -15.39
N PRO A 131 12.47 6.05 -16.07
CA PRO A 131 12.11 5.52 -17.38
C PRO A 131 10.73 4.86 -17.36
N GLN A 132 9.86 5.22 -18.30
CA GLN A 132 8.47 4.75 -18.32
C GLN A 132 8.24 3.57 -19.26
N GLU A 133 9.11 3.39 -20.23
CA GLU A 133 8.99 2.32 -21.22
C GLU A 133 9.24 0.95 -20.59
N GLY A 134 8.43 -0.03 -20.97
CA GLY A 134 8.47 -1.39 -20.44
C GLY A 134 7.63 -1.60 -19.18
N HIS A 135 7.18 -0.54 -18.52
CA HIS A 135 6.24 -0.70 -17.41
C HIS A 135 4.88 -1.19 -17.90
N ALA A 136 4.26 -2.04 -17.09
CA ALA A 136 3.00 -2.69 -17.42
C ALA A 136 2.11 -2.87 -16.20
N VAL A 137 0.82 -2.82 -16.43
CA VAL A 137 -0.22 -3.20 -15.48
C VAL A 137 -0.99 -4.41 -16.04
N THR A 138 -1.28 -5.38 -15.19
CA THR A 138 -1.89 -6.65 -15.57
C THR A 138 -3.09 -6.95 -14.68
N LEU A 139 -4.22 -7.24 -15.31
CA LEU A 139 -5.37 -7.87 -14.70
C LEU A 139 -5.27 -9.38 -14.87
N GLY A 140 -5.36 -10.14 -13.79
CA GLY A 140 -5.46 -11.60 -13.78
C GLY A 140 -6.86 -12.06 -13.37
N LEU A 141 -7.42 -13.02 -14.07
CA LEU A 141 -8.74 -13.59 -13.86
C LEU A 141 -8.65 -15.09 -13.62
N THR A 142 -9.52 -15.62 -12.76
CA THR A 142 -9.63 -17.09 -12.55
C THR A 142 -10.12 -17.79 -13.80
N ASP A 143 -11.13 -17.24 -14.46
CA ASP A 143 -11.74 -17.79 -15.67
C ASP A 143 -11.39 -16.95 -16.89
N PRO A 144 -11.24 -17.57 -18.08
CA PRO A 144 -11.03 -16.85 -19.32
C PRO A 144 -12.21 -15.93 -19.62
N GLN A 145 -11.92 -14.68 -19.98
CA GLN A 145 -12.89 -13.69 -20.39
C GLN A 145 -12.65 -13.27 -21.84
N ARG A 146 -13.72 -12.96 -22.54
CA ARG A 146 -13.66 -12.34 -23.85
C ARG A 146 -13.58 -10.83 -23.71
N PHE A 147 -12.49 -10.25 -24.16
CA PHE A 147 -12.27 -8.81 -24.20
C PHE A 147 -12.69 -8.26 -25.57
N VAL A 148 -13.54 -7.24 -25.51
CA VAL A 148 -14.08 -6.51 -26.68
C VAL A 148 -14.15 -5.03 -26.31
N ASP A 149 -14.00 -4.16 -27.32
CA ASP A 149 -14.19 -2.71 -27.16
C ASP A 149 -13.37 -2.08 -26.00
N LEU A 150 -12.14 -2.59 -25.80
CA LEU A 150 -11.25 -2.07 -24.78
C LEU A 150 -10.99 -0.57 -24.97
N ALA A 151 -10.90 0.17 -23.86
CA ALA A 151 -10.45 1.55 -23.87
C ALA A 151 -9.47 1.82 -22.72
N LEU A 152 -8.60 2.77 -22.93
CA LEU A 152 -7.61 3.22 -21.97
C LEU A 152 -7.89 4.68 -21.57
N THR A 153 -8.04 4.93 -20.28
CA THR A 153 -8.12 6.27 -19.74
C THR A 153 -6.82 6.57 -18.98
N TYR A 154 -6.12 7.62 -19.37
CA TYR A 154 -4.86 7.99 -18.74
C TYR A 154 -4.81 9.47 -18.38
N ARG A 155 -3.98 9.81 -17.41
CA ARG A 155 -3.74 11.21 -17.02
C ARG A 155 -2.90 11.91 -18.08
N ALA A 156 -3.37 13.09 -18.50
CA ALA A 156 -2.69 13.97 -19.47
C ALA A 156 -2.54 15.38 -18.90
N ASP A 157 -2.28 15.46 -17.62
CA ASP A 157 -2.10 16.70 -16.87
C ASP A 157 -0.61 17.14 -16.84
N GLY A 158 -0.35 18.25 -16.18
CA GLY A 158 1.02 18.77 -16.04
C GLY A 158 1.92 17.96 -15.11
N LEU A 159 1.42 16.90 -14.48
CA LEU A 159 2.10 16.13 -13.43
C LEU A 159 2.45 14.70 -13.88
N HIS A 160 2.06 14.29 -15.09
CA HIS A 160 2.26 12.95 -15.62
C HIS A 160 2.85 12.96 -17.01
N SER A 161 3.65 11.93 -17.34
CA SER A 161 4.01 11.60 -18.71
C SER A 161 2.81 10.96 -19.41
N ALA A 162 2.66 11.17 -20.72
CA ALA A 162 1.56 10.60 -21.47
C ALA A 162 2.02 9.40 -22.31
N PRO A 163 1.32 8.25 -22.28
CA PRO A 163 1.64 7.12 -23.13
C PRO A 163 1.38 7.48 -24.60
N ARG A 164 2.30 7.08 -25.48
CA ARG A 164 2.21 7.28 -26.94
C ARG A 164 1.95 5.99 -27.69
N THR A 165 2.49 4.90 -27.22
CA THR A 165 2.27 3.58 -27.79
C THR A 165 2.13 2.60 -26.65
N VAL A 166 1.08 1.79 -26.69
CA VAL A 166 0.88 0.69 -25.75
C VAL A 166 0.70 -0.61 -26.51
N THR A 167 1.17 -1.70 -25.91
CA THR A 167 0.87 -3.07 -26.38
C THR A 167 -0.09 -3.73 -25.41
N VAL A 168 -1.16 -4.30 -25.96
CA VAL A 168 -2.09 -5.18 -25.24
C VAL A 168 -1.62 -6.61 -25.38
N LEU A 169 -1.49 -7.33 -24.24
CA LEU A 169 -1.11 -8.73 -24.21
C LEU A 169 -2.19 -9.55 -23.50
N GLY A 170 -2.39 -10.75 -23.99
CA GLY A 170 -3.16 -11.83 -23.34
C GLY A 170 -2.24 -12.97 -22.93
N ASP A 171 -2.84 -14.13 -22.58
CA ASP A 171 -2.11 -15.34 -22.15
C ASP A 171 -1.12 -15.82 -23.21
N ASP A 172 -1.49 -15.72 -24.49
CA ASP A 172 -0.69 -16.19 -25.63
C ASP A 172 0.32 -15.15 -26.14
N GLY A 173 0.43 -14.01 -25.44
CA GLY A 173 1.35 -12.92 -25.81
C GLY A 173 0.66 -11.70 -26.40
N PRO A 174 1.36 -10.92 -27.27
CA PRO A 174 0.82 -9.68 -27.80
C PRO A 174 -0.40 -9.89 -28.70
N VAL A 175 -1.49 -9.19 -28.41
CA VAL A 175 -2.74 -9.15 -29.19
C VAL A 175 -2.68 -8.01 -30.20
N GLY A 176 -2.16 -6.85 -29.80
CA GLY A 176 -2.04 -5.70 -30.67
C GLY A 176 -1.28 -4.55 -30.01
N SER A 177 -0.83 -3.62 -30.82
CA SER A 177 -0.19 -2.38 -30.39
C SER A 177 -0.98 -1.19 -30.92
N VAL A 178 -1.19 -0.18 -30.07
CA VAL A 178 -2.01 0.99 -30.37
C VAL A 178 -1.23 2.25 -30.13
N ASP A 179 -1.22 3.14 -31.14
CA ASP A 179 -0.70 4.48 -30.98
C ASP A 179 -1.76 5.40 -30.37
N LEU A 180 -1.37 6.11 -29.31
CA LEU A 180 -2.18 7.04 -28.57
C LEU A 180 -1.82 8.48 -28.94
N PRO A 181 -2.70 9.45 -28.70
CA PRO A 181 -2.40 10.86 -28.99
C PRO A 181 -1.12 11.39 -28.35
N GLY A 182 -0.73 10.83 -27.17
CA GLY A 182 0.47 11.25 -26.45
C GLY A 182 0.44 12.72 -26.04
N THR A 183 -0.75 13.29 -25.93
CA THR A 183 -0.97 14.70 -25.64
C THR A 183 -0.69 14.99 -24.18
N LEU A 184 0.11 16.01 -23.91
CA LEU A 184 0.28 16.60 -22.59
C LEU A 184 -0.62 17.84 -22.52
N LEU A 185 -1.49 17.89 -21.51
CA LEU A 185 -2.29 19.07 -21.22
C LEU A 185 -1.61 19.86 -20.11
N ASP A 186 -1.61 21.19 -20.23
CA ASP A 186 -1.12 22.08 -19.16
C ASP A 186 -2.18 22.36 -18.08
N LYS A 187 -3.13 21.43 -17.92
CA LYS A 187 -4.21 21.52 -16.94
C LYS A 187 -3.99 20.48 -15.85
N THR A 188 -4.26 20.84 -14.61
CA THR A 188 -4.10 19.98 -13.43
C THR A 188 -5.07 18.79 -13.35
N GLU A 189 -6.14 18.78 -14.15
CA GLU A 189 -7.20 17.75 -14.14
C GLU A 189 -7.47 17.24 -15.56
N GLY A 190 -6.42 16.84 -16.26
CA GLY A 190 -6.56 16.30 -17.61
C GLY A 190 -6.57 14.77 -17.61
N VAL A 191 -7.63 14.17 -18.13
CA VAL A 191 -7.69 12.75 -18.50
C VAL A 191 -8.06 12.61 -19.97
N ILE A 192 -7.50 11.60 -20.62
CA ILE A 192 -7.82 11.27 -22.02
C ILE A 192 -8.25 9.81 -22.05
N ARG A 193 -9.43 9.56 -22.63
CA ARG A 193 -9.94 8.22 -22.91
C ARG A 193 -9.76 7.92 -24.38
N VAL A 194 -9.14 6.77 -24.71
CA VAL A 194 -8.87 6.33 -26.09
C VAL A 194 -9.36 4.91 -26.23
N PRO A 195 -10.23 4.62 -27.22
CA PRO A 195 -10.52 3.24 -27.61
C PRO A 195 -9.26 2.55 -28.08
N LEU A 196 -9.05 1.30 -27.68
CA LEU A 196 -7.95 0.47 -28.16
C LEU A 196 -8.47 -0.35 -29.35
N ASP A 197 -8.09 0.06 -30.55
CA ASP A 197 -8.48 -0.63 -31.79
C ASP A 197 -7.66 -1.92 -31.96
N ILE A 198 -8.09 -2.96 -31.25
CA ILE A 198 -7.47 -4.30 -31.31
C ILE A 198 -8.56 -5.35 -31.58
N PRO A 199 -8.19 -6.48 -32.19
CA PRO A 199 -9.15 -7.58 -32.39
C PRO A 199 -9.67 -8.13 -31.06
N PRO A 200 -10.95 -8.55 -30.98
CA PRO A 200 -11.44 -9.27 -29.82
C PRO A 200 -10.63 -10.54 -29.54
N PHE A 201 -10.33 -10.80 -28.27
CA PHE A 201 -9.60 -11.99 -27.84
C PHE A 201 -10.17 -12.55 -26.55
N THR A 202 -9.82 -13.80 -26.22
CA THR A 202 -10.22 -14.45 -24.98
C THR A 202 -8.97 -14.81 -24.19
N SER A 203 -8.91 -14.42 -22.92
CA SER A 203 -7.72 -14.61 -22.09
C SER A 203 -8.09 -14.62 -20.60
N ARG A 204 -7.22 -15.18 -19.76
CA ARG A 204 -7.25 -15.01 -18.29
C ARG A 204 -6.46 -13.81 -17.84
N THR A 205 -5.60 -13.26 -18.69
CA THR A 205 -4.82 -12.06 -18.36
C THR A 205 -5.08 -10.97 -19.40
N LEU A 206 -5.10 -9.73 -18.91
CA LEU A 206 -5.09 -8.53 -19.74
C LEU A 206 -3.95 -7.65 -19.25
N THR A 207 -2.92 -7.48 -20.08
CA THR A 207 -1.79 -6.62 -19.75
C THR A 207 -1.73 -5.44 -20.70
N ILE A 208 -1.58 -4.25 -20.13
CA ILE A 208 -1.27 -3.01 -20.86
C ILE A 208 0.19 -2.66 -20.56
N ARG A 209 1.04 -2.77 -21.57
CA ARG A 209 2.44 -2.40 -21.48
C ARG A 209 2.70 -1.08 -22.20
N ILE A 210 3.45 -0.19 -21.58
CA ILE A 210 3.85 1.10 -22.11
C ILE A 210 5.09 0.89 -22.97
N ASP A 211 5.02 1.17 -24.28
CA ASP A 211 6.15 1.00 -25.19
C ASP A 211 6.83 2.32 -25.52
N LYS A 212 6.07 3.43 -25.62
CA LYS A 212 6.59 4.78 -25.87
C LYS A 212 5.79 5.81 -25.09
N VAL A 213 6.45 6.90 -24.70
CA VAL A 213 5.85 8.00 -23.95
C VAL A 213 6.22 9.37 -24.53
N THR A 214 5.36 10.36 -24.29
CA THR A 214 5.74 11.76 -24.27
C THR A 214 6.12 12.08 -22.84
N GLU A 215 7.41 12.28 -22.58
CA GLU A 215 7.90 12.49 -21.23
C GLU A 215 7.51 13.85 -20.67
N ARG A 216 7.07 13.86 -19.42
CA ARG A 216 7.05 15.05 -18.58
C ARG A 216 8.18 14.92 -17.57
N ARG A 217 8.95 15.98 -17.40
CA ARG A 217 10.12 15.98 -16.51
C ARG A 217 9.99 17.04 -15.44
N THR A 218 10.52 16.75 -14.27
CA THR A 218 10.68 17.68 -13.16
C THR A 218 12.11 17.68 -12.68
N MET A 219 12.53 18.75 -12.04
CA MET A 219 13.87 18.81 -11.44
C MET A 219 13.83 18.12 -10.07
N ASN A 220 14.66 17.09 -9.90
CA ASN A 220 14.92 16.51 -8.61
C ASN A 220 15.80 17.47 -7.80
N TRP A 221 15.25 18.04 -6.76
CA TRP A 221 15.95 19.09 -6.00
C TRP A 221 17.10 18.56 -5.13
N TYR A 222 17.16 17.25 -4.86
CA TYR A 222 18.28 16.64 -4.15
C TYR A 222 19.48 16.41 -5.05
N SER A 223 19.25 15.84 -6.24
CA SER A 223 20.32 15.50 -7.19
C SER A 223 20.63 16.62 -8.18
N GLY A 224 19.72 17.58 -8.36
CA GLY A 224 19.80 18.58 -9.43
C GLY A 224 19.61 18.00 -10.84
N LEU A 225 19.24 16.73 -10.96
CA LEU A 225 19.01 16.07 -12.25
C LEU A 225 17.51 16.03 -12.58
N PRO A 226 17.13 16.02 -13.87
CA PRO A 226 15.73 15.86 -14.23
C PRO A 226 15.26 14.43 -14.04
N ASP A 227 14.13 14.26 -13.34
CA ASP A 227 13.39 13.01 -13.26
C ASP A 227 12.24 13.01 -14.27
N VAL A 228 11.96 11.85 -14.86
CA VAL A 228 10.78 11.62 -15.70
C VAL A 228 9.60 11.29 -14.76
N LEU A 229 8.52 12.06 -14.90
CA LEU A 229 7.31 11.84 -14.14
C LEU A 229 6.56 10.59 -14.61
N PRO A 230 5.83 9.90 -13.72
CA PRO A 230 5.15 8.66 -14.03
C PRO A 230 4.08 8.83 -15.13
N VAL A 231 3.79 7.76 -15.84
CA VAL A 231 2.52 7.59 -16.55
C VAL A 231 1.48 7.21 -15.52
N GLY A 232 0.29 7.81 -15.59
CA GLY A 232 -0.87 7.47 -14.77
C GLY A 232 -1.98 6.86 -15.63
N ILE A 233 -2.30 5.58 -15.46
CA ILE A 233 -3.46 4.92 -16.06
C ILE A 233 -4.60 4.97 -15.06
N VAL A 234 -5.65 5.72 -15.41
CA VAL A 234 -6.84 5.90 -14.57
C VAL A 234 -7.74 4.66 -14.65
N GLU A 235 -7.96 4.17 -15.89
CA GLU A 235 -8.83 3.02 -16.09
C GLU A 235 -8.49 2.27 -17.37
N VAL A 236 -8.53 0.97 -17.30
CA VAL A 236 -8.60 0.06 -18.44
C VAL A 236 -10.02 -0.48 -18.48
N ASP A 237 -10.83 0.09 -19.35
CA ASP A 237 -12.22 -0.32 -19.56
C ASP A 237 -12.24 -1.69 -20.26
N ASP A 238 -12.37 -2.73 -19.47
CA ASP A 238 -12.28 -4.14 -19.90
C ASP A 238 -13.66 -4.82 -20.04
N GLY A 239 -14.73 -4.03 -19.86
CA GLY A 239 -16.12 -4.51 -19.95
C GLY A 239 -16.58 -5.28 -18.71
N VAL A 240 -15.82 -5.29 -17.64
CA VAL A 240 -16.18 -5.93 -16.35
C VAL A 240 -16.34 -4.88 -15.28
N THR A 241 -17.50 -4.86 -14.67
CA THR A 241 -17.73 -3.97 -13.51
C THR A 241 -16.78 -4.32 -12.37
N ALA A 242 -16.11 -3.34 -11.83
CA ALA A 242 -15.29 -3.51 -10.64
C ALA A 242 -16.15 -4.00 -9.46
N VAL A 243 -15.58 -4.87 -8.65
CA VAL A 243 -16.21 -5.27 -7.40
C VAL A 243 -15.77 -4.30 -6.33
N ASP A 244 -16.70 -3.62 -5.70
CA ASP A 244 -16.42 -2.71 -4.61
C ASP A 244 -15.73 -3.43 -3.46
N ALA A 245 -14.69 -2.82 -2.91
CA ALA A 245 -14.11 -3.30 -1.67
C ALA A 245 -15.13 -3.11 -0.53
N PRO A 246 -15.18 -4.05 0.43
CA PRO A 246 -16.06 -3.87 1.58
C PRO A 246 -15.71 -2.57 2.32
N ASP A 247 -16.72 -1.88 2.84
CA ASP A 247 -16.54 -0.63 3.61
C ASP A 247 -15.67 -0.83 4.86
N LEU A 248 -15.78 -2.02 5.46
CA LEU A 248 -15.07 -2.40 6.67
C LEU A 248 -14.04 -3.48 6.35
N LEU A 249 -12.85 -3.23 6.82
CA LEU A 249 -11.75 -4.19 6.84
C LEU A 249 -11.77 -4.93 8.18
N ASP A 250 -11.71 -6.24 8.12
CA ASP A 250 -11.59 -7.14 9.25
C ASP A 250 -10.75 -8.34 8.84
N THR A 251 -9.57 -8.47 9.41
CA THR A 251 -8.65 -9.57 9.06
C THR A 251 -9.02 -10.89 9.71
N GLY A 252 -10.01 -10.89 10.63
CA GLY A 252 -10.13 -11.99 11.58
C GLY A 252 -8.88 -12.12 12.47
N CYS A 253 -8.80 -13.18 13.23
CA CYS A 253 -7.65 -13.45 14.10
C CYS A 253 -6.48 -14.02 13.29
N ARG A 254 -5.37 -13.30 13.26
CA ARG A 254 -4.13 -13.66 12.56
C ARG A 254 -3.02 -13.97 13.56
N SER A 255 -2.39 -15.13 13.41
CA SER A 255 -1.32 -15.62 14.29
C SER A 255 0.10 -15.37 13.76
N ASP A 256 0.21 -14.72 12.59
CA ASP A 256 1.47 -14.51 11.87
C ASP A 256 2.03 -13.09 12.02
N LEU A 257 1.34 -12.20 12.77
CA LEU A 257 1.70 -10.79 12.84
C LEU A 257 2.44 -10.41 14.12
N VAL A 258 2.14 -11.04 15.23
CA VAL A 258 2.71 -10.70 16.54
C VAL A 258 3.22 -11.96 17.22
N THR A 259 4.41 -11.88 17.80
CA THR A 259 4.97 -12.91 18.68
C THR A 259 5.38 -12.28 20.01
N LEU A 260 5.12 -12.98 21.11
CA LEU A 260 5.56 -12.60 22.44
C LEU A 260 6.30 -13.78 23.04
N ASP A 261 7.55 -13.57 23.43
CA ASP A 261 8.45 -14.62 23.94
C ASP A 261 8.47 -15.88 23.04
N GLY A 262 8.56 -15.65 21.74
CA GLY A 262 8.59 -16.72 20.71
C GLY A 262 7.24 -17.43 20.49
N ARG A 263 6.18 -17.03 21.20
CA ARG A 263 4.82 -17.56 21.01
C ARG A 263 4.00 -16.61 20.15
N SER A 264 3.25 -17.19 19.24
CA SER A 264 2.32 -16.44 18.39
C SER A 264 1.15 -15.90 19.22
N VAL A 265 0.88 -14.60 19.07
CA VAL A 265 -0.29 -13.95 19.67
C VAL A 265 -1.28 -13.65 18.55
N PRO A 266 -2.45 -14.30 18.54
CA PRO A 266 -3.48 -13.98 17.56
C PRO A 266 -4.00 -12.56 17.74
N VAL A 267 -3.94 -11.76 16.68
CA VAL A 267 -4.45 -10.38 16.68
C VAL A 267 -5.41 -10.16 15.52
N ARG A 268 -6.38 -9.29 15.75
CA ARG A 268 -7.35 -8.84 14.76
C ARG A 268 -7.06 -7.40 14.40
N ILE A 269 -7.03 -7.10 13.11
CA ILE A 269 -6.92 -5.73 12.60
C ILE A 269 -8.25 -5.36 11.98
N SER A 270 -8.82 -4.24 12.42
CA SER A 270 -10.11 -3.75 11.93
C SER A 270 -10.10 -2.24 11.71
N GLY A 271 -10.99 -1.79 10.82
CA GLY A 271 -11.15 -0.38 10.51
C GLY A 271 -11.90 -0.17 9.20
N ARG A 272 -11.92 1.06 8.69
CA ARG A 272 -12.52 1.34 7.39
C ARG A 272 -11.53 1.08 6.27
N THR A 273 -12.00 0.48 5.18
CA THR A 273 -11.15 0.22 4.01
C THR A 273 -10.56 1.50 3.42
N ILE A 274 -11.33 2.60 3.43
CA ILE A 274 -10.83 3.89 2.97
C ILE A 274 -9.69 4.42 3.85
N ASP A 275 -9.76 4.20 5.16
CA ASP A 275 -8.70 4.60 6.08
C ASP A 275 -7.43 3.77 5.84
N ALA A 276 -7.58 2.47 5.57
CA ALA A 276 -6.47 1.61 5.18
C ALA A 276 -5.78 2.11 3.90
N ARG A 277 -6.53 2.46 2.86
CA ARG A 277 -6.00 3.02 1.61
C ARG A 277 -5.28 4.36 1.83
N ALA A 278 -5.82 5.21 2.70
CA ALA A 278 -5.23 6.48 3.07
C ALA A 278 -4.07 6.36 4.09
N ARG A 279 -3.66 5.11 4.43
CA ARG A 279 -2.64 4.81 5.45
C ARG A 279 -2.97 5.42 6.82
N GLN A 280 -4.24 5.59 7.11
CA GLN A 280 -4.68 5.98 8.45
C GLN A 280 -4.58 4.79 9.41
N PRO A 281 -4.50 5.04 10.72
CA PRO A 281 -4.44 3.99 11.72
C PRO A 281 -5.65 3.05 11.65
N LEU A 282 -5.37 1.76 11.76
CA LEU A 282 -6.35 0.69 11.94
C LEU A 282 -6.19 0.12 13.33
N THR A 283 -7.29 -0.26 13.97
CA THR A 283 -7.28 -0.83 15.32
C THR A 283 -6.69 -2.24 15.31
N VAL A 284 -5.81 -2.52 16.25
CA VAL A 284 -5.26 -3.85 16.52
C VAL A 284 -5.66 -4.29 17.92
N GLU A 285 -6.26 -5.47 18.02
CA GLU A 285 -6.68 -6.06 19.30
C GLU A 285 -6.23 -7.52 19.38
N ALA A 286 -5.84 -7.97 20.56
CA ALA A 286 -5.63 -9.40 20.78
C ALA A 286 -6.95 -10.16 20.71
N CYS A 287 -6.94 -11.33 20.05
CA CYS A 287 -8.11 -12.21 20.01
C CYS A 287 -8.31 -12.94 21.35
N ASP A 288 -7.20 -13.27 22.00
CA ASP A 288 -7.18 -13.89 23.32
C ASP A 288 -6.72 -12.84 24.35
N SER A 289 -7.49 -12.62 25.37
CA SER A 289 -7.20 -11.61 26.40
C SER A 289 -7.54 -12.18 27.79
N PRO A 290 -6.71 -11.98 28.81
CA PRO A 290 -5.42 -11.28 28.82
C PRO A 290 -4.27 -12.15 28.31
N LEU A 291 -3.20 -11.52 27.87
CA LEU A 291 -1.91 -12.19 27.58
C LEU A 291 -1.19 -12.45 28.91
N ILE A 292 -0.75 -13.66 29.13
CA ILE A 292 -0.02 -14.09 30.33
C ILE A 292 1.37 -14.55 29.92
#